data_4890fb40b2efb0ec0aa7f886750885ae
#
_entry.id   4890fb40b2efb0ec0aa7f886750885ae
#
_cell.length_a   1.000
_cell.length_b   1.000
_cell.length_c   1.000
_cell.angle_alpha   90.00
_cell.angle_beta   90.00
_cell.angle_gamma   90.00
#
_symmetry.space_group_name_H-M   'P 1'
#
loop_
_entity.id
_entity.type
_entity.pdbx_description
1 polymer ?
#
loop_
_entity_poly.entity_id
_entity_poly.type
_entity_poly.pdbx_seq_one_letter_code
_entity_poly.pdbx_strand_id
1 'polypeptide(L)'
;EVSWDEAISRASSELNNLKGEILFIASPFSTLEDNYALKKFAKIIFKSDNVFYVPYIDESFEDKLIKKSDKTPNSNGLKLLGINPISEKHIENLKEGKYKIIYLINDDINRIPEGNNFLKKVDINIHHLNIKNAYSDKVTVVFPESTYAEINGTFVNFQNRVQRIKPAVVTLEQERLIGEYSISRLDKFGAPNDSWSHGTRFNARPTWKVLTKIAKSLGYEFNFENSEEVFIELCNSIPGMNGWDYDTIGSMGKTV
;
A
#
# COMPACT_ATOMS: atom_id res chain seq x y z
N GLU A 1 -4.67 -20.54 -6.25
CA GLU A 1 -5.45 -19.30 -6.45
C GLU A 1 -6.79 -19.49 -5.75
N VAL A 2 -7.22 -18.48 -4.99
CA VAL A 2 -8.39 -18.52 -4.12
C VAL A 2 -9.22 -17.24 -4.27
N SER A 3 -10.44 -17.22 -3.74
CA SER A 3 -11.27 -16.01 -3.72
C SER A 3 -10.70 -14.94 -2.77
N TRP A 4 -11.12 -13.68 -2.95
CA TRP A 4 -10.75 -12.59 -2.04
C TRP A 4 -11.18 -12.85 -0.59
N ASP A 5 -12.39 -13.38 -0.40
CA ASP A 5 -12.91 -13.64 0.95
C ASP A 5 -12.14 -14.77 1.64
N GLU A 6 -11.73 -15.78 0.90
CA GLU A 6 -10.88 -16.86 1.40
C GLU A 6 -9.47 -16.37 1.75
N ALA A 7 -8.86 -15.52 0.89
CA ALA A 7 -7.56 -14.92 1.16
C ALA A 7 -7.58 -14.02 2.41
N ILE A 8 -8.63 -13.18 2.56
CA ILE A 8 -8.82 -12.32 3.73
C ILE A 8 -9.04 -13.15 4.98
N SER A 9 -9.89 -14.18 4.92
CA SER A 9 -10.13 -15.09 6.04
C SER A 9 -8.85 -15.81 6.47
N ARG A 10 -8.06 -16.28 5.50
CA ARG A 10 -6.76 -16.91 5.77
C ARG A 10 -5.79 -15.94 6.44
N ALA A 11 -5.59 -14.75 5.89
CA ALA A 11 -4.71 -13.74 6.47
C ALA A 11 -5.16 -13.34 7.89
N SER A 12 -6.46 -13.14 8.10
CA SER A 12 -7.02 -12.81 9.42
C SER A 12 -6.78 -13.93 10.43
N SER A 13 -6.97 -15.20 10.04
CA SER A 13 -6.72 -16.35 10.90
C SER A 13 -5.25 -16.45 11.32
N GLU A 14 -4.34 -16.28 10.37
CA GLU A 14 -2.89 -16.31 10.66
C GLU A 14 -2.49 -15.16 11.59
N LEU A 15 -3.03 -13.96 11.37
CA LEU A 15 -2.77 -12.79 12.20
C LEU A 15 -3.36 -12.92 13.61
N ASN A 16 -4.55 -13.52 13.75
CA ASN A 16 -5.23 -13.69 15.03
C ASN A 16 -4.54 -14.74 15.94
N ASN A 17 -3.91 -15.74 15.33
CA ASN A 17 -3.20 -16.81 16.02
C ASN A 17 -1.76 -16.47 16.38
N LEU A 18 -1.31 -15.27 16.08
CA LEU A 18 0.08 -14.85 16.22
C LEU A 18 0.57 -14.92 17.67
N LYS A 19 1.73 -15.55 17.85
CA LYS A 19 2.55 -15.50 19.07
C LYS A 19 3.93 -14.94 18.70
N GLY A 20 4.09 -13.62 18.73
CA GLY A 20 5.37 -12.99 18.45
C GLY A 20 5.25 -11.62 17.79
N GLU A 21 6.37 -11.09 17.35
CA GLU A 21 6.43 -9.76 16.75
C GLU A 21 6.17 -9.79 15.23
N ILE A 22 5.49 -8.76 14.74
CA ILE A 22 5.28 -8.52 13.31
C ILE A 22 6.21 -7.40 12.87
N LEU A 23 6.85 -7.60 11.72
CA LEU A 23 7.50 -6.54 10.97
C LEU A 23 6.59 -6.11 9.81
N PHE A 24 6.18 -4.85 9.82
CA PHE A 24 5.44 -4.24 8.73
C PHE A 24 6.40 -3.48 7.82
N ILE A 25 6.37 -3.80 6.54
CA ILE A 25 7.19 -3.12 5.53
C ILE A 25 6.27 -2.29 4.64
N ALA A 26 6.32 -0.98 4.85
CA ALA A 26 5.67 0.03 4.05
C ALA A 26 6.42 0.25 2.73
N SER A 27 5.77 0.84 1.76
CA SER A 27 6.36 1.03 0.43
C SER A 27 6.44 2.48 0.01
N PRO A 28 7.62 2.96 -0.40
CA PRO A 28 7.75 4.27 -1.02
C PRO A 28 7.20 4.31 -2.46
N PHE A 29 6.68 3.18 -2.98
CA PHE A 29 5.98 3.10 -4.27
C PHE A 29 4.45 3.10 -4.13
N SER A 30 3.93 2.93 -2.91
CA SER A 30 2.49 3.01 -2.61
C SER A 30 2.08 4.43 -2.27
N THR A 31 0.77 4.68 -2.31
CA THR A 31 0.19 5.98 -1.96
C THR A 31 0.41 6.34 -0.49
N LEU A 32 0.20 7.60 -0.17
CA LEU A 32 0.22 8.08 1.20
C LEU A 32 -0.89 7.40 2.03
N GLU A 33 -2.05 7.19 1.41
CA GLU A 33 -3.21 6.51 1.98
C GLU A 33 -2.93 5.05 2.34
N ASP A 34 -2.30 4.30 1.44
CA ASP A 34 -1.95 2.89 1.70
C ASP A 34 -0.96 2.75 2.85
N ASN A 35 0.06 3.60 2.87
CA ASN A 35 1.08 3.61 3.93
C ASN A 35 0.50 4.06 5.28
N TYR A 36 -0.40 5.05 5.27
CA TYR A 36 -1.12 5.47 6.48
C TYR A 36 -2.01 4.36 7.02
N ALA A 37 -2.77 3.71 6.13
CA ALA A 37 -3.63 2.59 6.52
C ALA A 37 -2.80 1.44 7.13
N LEU A 38 -1.63 1.12 6.57
CA LEU A 38 -0.73 0.12 7.13
C LEU A 38 -0.24 0.51 8.54
N LYS A 39 0.19 1.76 8.71
CA LYS A 39 0.64 2.27 10.02
C LYS A 39 -0.49 2.24 11.05
N LYS A 40 -1.68 2.68 10.68
CA LYS A 40 -2.87 2.64 11.53
C LYS A 40 -3.24 1.21 11.90
N PHE A 41 -3.21 0.30 10.92
CA PHE A 41 -3.48 -1.13 11.10
C PHE A 41 -2.51 -1.75 12.14
N ALA A 42 -1.20 -1.54 11.98
CA ALA A 42 -0.19 -1.99 12.91
C ALA A 42 -0.44 -1.44 14.33
N LYS A 43 -0.73 -0.15 14.44
CA LYS A 43 -0.92 0.53 15.73
C LYS A 43 -2.19 0.09 16.46
N ILE A 44 -3.32 0.03 15.75
CA ILE A 44 -4.61 -0.24 16.39
C ILE A 44 -4.75 -1.72 16.75
N ILE A 45 -4.40 -2.61 15.82
CA ILE A 45 -4.67 -4.04 15.98
C ILE A 45 -3.55 -4.73 16.80
N PHE A 46 -2.30 -4.44 16.47
CA PHE A 46 -1.15 -5.13 17.07
C PHE A 46 -0.41 -4.31 18.12
N LYS A 47 -0.82 -3.06 18.36
CA LYS A 47 -0.11 -2.12 19.27
C LYS A 47 1.38 -2.00 18.92
N SER A 48 1.71 -2.13 17.63
CA SER A 48 3.07 -2.20 17.12
C SER A 48 3.45 -0.89 16.42
N ASP A 49 4.65 -0.43 16.68
CA ASP A 49 5.32 0.65 15.96
C ASP A 49 6.41 0.09 15.00
N ASN A 50 6.48 -1.22 14.79
CA ASN A 50 7.44 -1.89 13.91
C ASN A 50 7.04 -1.75 12.42
N VAL A 51 6.88 -0.50 11.97
CA VAL A 51 6.55 -0.15 10.58
C VAL A 51 7.73 0.60 9.97
N PHE A 52 8.36 0.03 8.97
CA PHE A 52 9.55 0.57 8.31
C PHE A 52 9.42 0.45 6.80
N TYR A 53 10.28 1.14 6.06
CA TYR A 53 10.38 0.99 4.61
C TYR A 53 11.81 0.72 4.18
N VAL A 54 11.98 0.18 2.98
CA VAL A 54 13.30 -0.06 2.38
C VAL A 54 13.62 1.09 1.44
N PRO A 55 14.66 1.91 1.73
CA PRO A 55 15.04 2.99 0.85
C PRO A 55 15.62 2.45 -0.47
N TYR A 56 15.44 3.20 -1.55
CA TYR A 56 16.06 2.92 -2.83
C TYR A 56 16.85 4.14 -3.30
N ILE A 57 18.11 4.18 -2.88
CA ILE A 57 19.02 5.29 -3.13
C ILE A 57 20.10 4.86 -4.14
N ASP A 58 20.33 5.69 -5.13
CA ASP A 58 21.40 5.53 -6.11
C ASP A 58 22.07 6.88 -6.35
N GLU A 59 23.14 7.14 -5.62
CA GLU A 59 23.89 8.41 -5.65
C GLU A 59 24.50 8.66 -7.04
N SER A 60 24.83 7.60 -7.79
CA SER A 60 25.38 7.72 -9.14
C SER A 60 24.38 8.27 -10.16
N PHE A 61 23.10 8.21 -9.84
CA PHE A 61 22.02 8.68 -10.70
C PHE A 61 21.73 10.18 -10.52
N GLU A 62 22.13 10.78 -9.42
CA GLU A 62 21.82 12.18 -9.12
C GLU A 62 22.53 13.13 -10.07
N ASP A 63 21.83 14.15 -10.53
CA ASP A 63 22.39 15.29 -11.26
C ASP A 63 22.04 16.62 -10.58
N LYS A 64 22.61 17.71 -11.07
CA LYS A 64 22.39 19.04 -10.50
C LYS A 64 21.03 19.64 -10.91
N LEU A 65 20.28 19.00 -11.80
CA LEU A 65 19.09 19.59 -12.41
C LEU A 65 17.79 18.94 -11.94
N ILE A 66 17.54 17.71 -12.32
CA ILE A 66 16.23 17.04 -12.16
C ILE A 66 16.30 15.64 -11.56
N LYS A 67 17.43 14.96 -11.67
CA LYS A 67 17.55 13.58 -11.17
C LYS A 67 17.95 13.60 -9.69
N LYS A 68 17.24 12.86 -8.87
CA LYS A 68 17.57 12.66 -7.47
C LYS A 68 18.08 11.25 -7.22
N SER A 69 18.94 11.11 -6.22
CA SER A 69 19.45 9.82 -5.77
C SER A 69 18.35 8.89 -5.26
N ASP A 70 17.30 9.45 -4.66
CA ASP A 70 16.11 8.70 -4.28
C ASP A 70 15.29 8.33 -5.53
N LYS A 71 15.19 7.02 -5.78
CA LYS A 71 14.52 6.43 -6.95
C LYS A 71 13.03 6.17 -6.70
N THR A 72 12.48 6.66 -5.61
CA THR A 72 11.12 6.34 -5.19
C THR A 72 10.21 7.57 -5.23
N PRO A 73 8.92 7.39 -5.57
CA PRO A 73 8.01 8.53 -5.72
C PRO A 73 7.50 9.10 -4.39
N ASN A 74 7.57 8.36 -3.28
CA ASN A 74 6.87 8.71 -2.04
C ASN A 74 7.68 8.56 -0.75
N SER A 75 9.00 8.57 -0.81
CA SER A 75 9.83 8.54 0.43
C SER A 75 9.54 9.69 1.37
N ASN A 76 9.27 10.89 0.82
CA ASN A 76 8.91 12.05 1.64
C ASN A 76 7.53 11.87 2.29
N GLY A 77 6.60 11.20 1.64
CA GLY A 77 5.32 10.82 2.24
C GLY A 77 5.50 9.89 3.44
N LEU A 78 6.37 8.90 3.33
CA LEU A 78 6.70 8.01 4.45
C LEU A 78 7.31 8.77 5.63
N LYS A 79 8.26 9.68 5.36
CA LYS A 79 8.83 10.55 6.39
C LYS A 79 7.77 11.43 7.05
N LEU A 80 6.85 11.98 6.26
CA LEU A 80 5.73 12.78 6.75
C LEU A 80 4.81 11.99 7.67
N LEU A 81 4.58 10.71 7.37
CA LEU A 81 3.86 9.77 8.22
C LEU A 81 4.67 9.30 9.44
N GLY A 82 5.95 9.69 9.56
CA GLY A 82 6.84 9.21 10.62
C GLY A 82 7.18 7.72 10.48
N ILE A 83 7.18 7.19 9.25
CA ILE A 83 7.68 5.86 8.93
C ILE A 83 9.14 6.00 8.53
N ASN A 84 10.04 5.34 9.27
CA ASN A 84 11.47 5.45 9.08
C ASN A 84 12.02 4.34 8.17
N PRO A 85 13.19 4.53 7.56
CA PRO A 85 13.92 3.46 6.90
C PRO A 85 14.20 2.31 7.88
N ILE A 86 14.19 1.08 7.35
CA ILE A 86 14.62 -0.09 8.14
C ILE A 86 16.09 0.07 8.53
N SER A 87 16.41 -0.13 9.80
CA SER A 87 17.78 -0.02 10.30
C SER A 87 18.48 -1.37 10.38
N GLU A 88 19.80 -1.36 10.48
CA GLU A 88 20.62 -2.57 10.68
C GLU A 88 20.13 -3.41 11.85
N LYS A 89 19.74 -2.80 12.95
CA LYS A 89 19.16 -3.48 14.11
C LYS A 89 17.92 -4.32 13.74
N HIS A 90 17.05 -3.81 12.87
CA HIS A 90 15.86 -4.57 12.44
C HIS A 90 16.24 -5.71 11.50
N ILE A 91 17.28 -5.52 10.68
CA ILE A 91 17.83 -6.57 9.83
C ILE A 91 18.47 -7.67 10.69
N GLU A 92 19.19 -7.31 11.74
CA GLU A 92 19.73 -8.26 12.72
C GLU A 92 18.61 -9.03 13.43
N ASN A 93 17.56 -8.35 13.87
CA ASN A 93 16.38 -8.99 14.48
C ASN A 93 15.70 -9.98 13.50
N LEU A 94 15.67 -9.68 12.21
CA LEU A 94 15.22 -10.62 11.18
C LEU A 94 16.15 -11.83 11.09
N LYS A 95 17.46 -11.62 11.12
CA LYS A 95 18.48 -12.69 11.10
C LYS A 95 18.35 -13.61 12.30
N GLU A 96 18.05 -13.06 13.46
CA GLU A 96 17.85 -13.78 14.73
C GLU A 96 16.46 -14.44 14.85
N GLY A 97 15.54 -14.20 13.89
CA GLY A 97 14.19 -14.79 13.91
C GLY A 97 13.28 -14.23 15.01
N LYS A 98 13.51 -12.99 15.45
CA LYS A 98 12.65 -12.30 16.42
C LYS A 98 11.27 -11.99 15.86
N TYR A 99 11.21 -11.61 14.58
CA TYR A 99 9.94 -11.42 13.90
C TYR A 99 9.37 -12.76 13.44
N LYS A 100 8.10 -12.98 13.72
CA LYS A 100 7.36 -14.18 13.32
C LYS A 100 6.54 -13.98 12.06
N ILE A 101 6.15 -12.74 11.80
CA ILE A 101 5.44 -12.36 10.58
C ILE A 101 6.17 -11.22 9.88
N ILE A 102 6.23 -11.29 8.56
CA ILE A 102 6.50 -10.16 7.68
C ILE A 102 5.20 -9.81 6.96
N TYR A 103 4.75 -8.57 7.13
CA TYR A 103 3.64 -7.98 6.37
C TYR A 103 4.20 -6.89 5.45
N LEU A 104 4.22 -7.13 4.16
CA LEU A 104 4.85 -6.26 3.16
C LEU A 104 3.82 -5.75 2.16
N ILE A 105 3.87 -4.47 1.84
CA ILE A 105 3.05 -3.87 0.78
C ILE A 105 3.93 -3.35 -0.36
N ASN A 106 3.55 -3.67 -1.58
CA ASN A 106 4.08 -3.14 -2.85
C ASN A 106 5.60 -2.89 -2.90
N ASP A 107 6.37 -3.80 -2.35
CA ASP A 107 7.83 -3.71 -2.35
C ASP A 107 8.46 -5.07 -2.62
N ASP A 108 9.77 -5.11 -2.84
CA ASP A 108 10.54 -6.33 -3.04
C ASP A 108 11.39 -6.62 -1.80
N ILE A 109 11.12 -7.75 -1.16
CA ILE A 109 11.90 -8.22 0.00
C ILE A 109 13.39 -8.36 -0.33
N ASN A 110 13.76 -8.60 -1.60
CA ASN A 110 15.15 -8.72 -2.03
C ASN A 110 15.93 -7.41 -1.98
N ARG A 111 15.24 -6.28 -1.83
CA ARG A 111 15.89 -4.98 -1.58
C ARG A 111 16.48 -4.90 -0.16
N ILE A 112 16.02 -5.74 0.75
CA ILE A 112 16.68 -5.96 2.03
C ILE A 112 17.84 -6.95 1.80
N PRO A 113 19.06 -6.67 2.28
CA PRO A 113 20.15 -7.64 2.19
C PRO A 113 19.73 -9.00 2.73
N GLU A 114 19.93 -10.06 1.95
CA GLU A 114 19.53 -11.44 2.26
C GLU A 114 17.99 -11.65 2.42
N GLY A 115 17.16 -10.76 1.87
CA GLY A 115 15.70 -10.76 2.06
C GLY A 115 15.02 -12.11 1.82
N ASN A 116 15.40 -12.84 0.75
CA ASN A 116 14.88 -14.18 0.46
C ASN A 116 15.16 -15.21 1.59
N ASN A 117 16.23 -15.03 2.35
CA ASN A 117 16.55 -15.92 3.46
C ASN A 117 15.62 -15.66 4.65
N PHE A 118 15.12 -14.44 4.81
CA PHE A 118 14.20 -14.08 5.88
C PHE A 118 12.83 -14.70 5.69
N LEU A 119 12.37 -14.85 4.44
CA LEU A 119 11.10 -15.55 4.15
C LEU A 119 11.06 -16.99 4.67
N LYS A 120 12.23 -17.61 4.85
CA LYS A 120 12.33 -18.96 5.40
C LYS A 120 12.43 -18.99 6.92
N LYS A 121 12.70 -17.85 7.57
CA LYS A 121 12.91 -17.74 9.01
C LYS A 121 11.69 -17.26 9.76
N VAL A 122 10.74 -16.66 9.08
CA VAL A 122 9.46 -16.23 9.65
C VAL A 122 8.41 -17.29 9.40
N ASP A 123 7.47 -17.40 10.32
CA ASP A 123 6.41 -18.41 10.25
C ASP A 123 5.37 -18.06 9.18
N ILE A 124 5.10 -16.77 9.03
CA ILE A 124 4.05 -16.26 8.14
C ILE A 124 4.56 -15.07 7.32
N ASN A 125 4.25 -15.09 6.04
CA ASN A 125 4.50 -14.01 5.11
C ASN A 125 3.19 -13.57 4.45
N ILE A 126 2.83 -12.29 4.58
CA ILE A 126 1.66 -11.69 3.93
C ILE A 126 2.16 -10.54 3.07
N HIS A 127 1.96 -10.63 1.78
CA HIS A 127 2.45 -9.63 0.83
C HIS A 127 1.34 -9.10 -0.07
N HIS A 128 1.35 -7.79 -0.29
CA HIS A 128 0.59 -7.15 -1.35
C HIS A 128 1.55 -6.90 -2.51
N LEU A 129 1.26 -7.42 -3.68
CA LEU A 129 2.16 -7.35 -4.83
C LEU A 129 1.37 -6.98 -6.09
N ASN A 130 1.87 -6.01 -6.83
CA ASN A 130 1.36 -5.65 -8.16
C ASN A 130 2.00 -6.47 -9.29
N ILE A 131 3.10 -7.15 -9.01
CA ILE A 131 3.81 -8.03 -9.94
C ILE A 131 4.13 -9.34 -9.25
N LYS A 132 3.80 -10.48 -9.89
CA LYS A 132 4.25 -11.78 -9.43
C LYS A 132 5.78 -11.89 -9.64
N ASN A 133 6.50 -12.21 -8.58
CA ASN A 133 7.95 -12.34 -8.58
C ASN A 133 8.40 -13.75 -8.17
N ALA A 134 9.70 -14.01 -8.24
CA ALA A 134 10.28 -15.34 -8.02
C ALA A 134 10.05 -15.92 -6.61
N TYR A 135 9.66 -15.12 -5.64
CA TYR A 135 9.39 -15.59 -4.27
C TYR A 135 7.90 -15.63 -3.92
N SER A 136 7.01 -15.21 -4.81
CA SER A 136 5.56 -15.20 -4.54
C SER A 136 5.03 -16.56 -4.12
N ASP A 137 5.59 -17.64 -4.64
CA ASP A 137 5.19 -19.02 -4.30
C ASP A 137 5.66 -19.46 -2.89
N LYS A 138 6.49 -18.65 -2.22
CA LYS A 138 6.98 -18.90 -0.85
C LYS A 138 6.24 -18.08 0.21
N VAL A 139 5.31 -17.24 -0.22
CA VAL A 139 4.53 -16.35 0.64
C VAL A 139 3.27 -17.06 1.08
N THR A 140 2.89 -16.91 2.34
CA THR A 140 1.69 -17.57 2.93
C THR A 140 0.42 -17.05 2.29
N VAL A 141 0.31 -15.73 2.13
CA VAL A 141 -0.81 -15.07 1.45
C VAL A 141 -0.28 -13.95 0.56
N VAL A 142 -0.65 -13.97 -0.72
CA VAL A 142 -0.39 -12.88 -1.66
C VAL A 142 -1.70 -12.23 -2.05
N PHE A 143 -1.80 -10.92 -1.84
CA PHE A 143 -2.89 -10.10 -2.33
C PHE A 143 -2.44 -9.36 -3.60
N PRO A 144 -3.19 -9.47 -4.71
CA PRO A 144 -2.92 -8.65 -5.89
C PRO A 144 -3.26 -7.19 -5.60
N GLU A 145 -2.23 -6.34 -5.68
CA GLU A 145 -2.33 -4.90 -5.42
C GLU A 145 -2.49 -4.12 -6.71
N SER A 146 -3.31 -3.07 -6.65
CA SER A 146 -3.48 -2.13 -7.75
C SER A 146 -2.18 -1.38 -8.03
N THR A 147 -1.84 -1.20 -9.31
CA THR A 147 -0.69 -0.40 -9.74
C THR A 147 -1.00 1.10 -9.65
N TYR A 148 0.04 1.94 -9.79
CA TYR A 148 -0.13 3.40 -9.81
C TYR A 148 -1.11 3.89 -10.90
N ALA A 149 -1.29 3.13 -11.97
CA ALA A 149 -2.23 3.46 -13.04
C ALA A 149 -3.69 3.13 -12.71
N GLU A 150 -3.92 2.35 -11.65
CA GLU A 150 -5.23 1.83 -11.24
C GLU A 150 -5.74 2.43 -9.92
N ILE A 151 -4.93 3.27 -9.24
CA ILE A 151 -5.26 3.79 -7.91
C ILE A 151 -5.64 5.27 -7.94
N ASN A 152 -6.47 5.64 -6.96
CA ASN A 152 -6.74 7.02 -6.58
C ASN A 152 -6.07 7.27 -5.24
N GLY A 153 -5.18 8.25 -5.17
CA GLY A 153 -4.44 8.53 -3.95
C GLY A 153 -3.42 9.64 -4.13
N THR A 154 -2.55 9.82 -3.16
CA THR A 154 -1.57 10.91 -3.15
C THR A 154 -0.14 10.44 -2.99
N PHE A 155 0.78 11.23 -3.54
CA PHE A 155 2.23 11.08 -3.39
C PHE A 155 2.84 12.40 -2.92
N VAL A 156 3.92 12.32 -2.17
CA VAL A 156 4.68 13.51 -1.72
C VAL A 156 6.03 13.50 -2.41
N ASN A 157 6.24 14.45 -3.31
CA ASN A 157 7.46 14.53 -4.09
C ASN A 157 8.66 15.06 -3.26
N PHE A 158 9.84 15.12 -3.87
CA PHE A 158 11.07 15.58 -3.21
C PHE A 158 11.05 17.05 -2.72
N GLN A 159 10.07 17.84 -3.18
CA GLN A 159 9.83 19.23 -2.73
C GLN A 159 8.77 19.34 -1.64
N ASN A 160 8.38 18.22 -1.03
CA ASN A 160 7.29 18.12 -0.05
C ASN A 160 5.92 18.57 -0.60
N ARG A 161 5.72 18.44 -1.90
CA ARG A 161 4.44 18.73 -2.53
C ARG A 161 3.59 17.47 -2.58
N VAL A 162 2.43 17.53 -1.95
CA VAL A 162 1.40 16.49 -2.03
C VAL A 162 0.65 16.65 -3.34
N GLN A 163 0.63 15.60 -4.14
CA GLN A 163 0.00 15.58 -5.45
C GLN A 163 -0.90 14.36 -5.58
N ARG A 164 -2.12 14.58 -6.06
CA ARG A 164 -3.08 13.51 -6.30
C ARG A 164 -2.82 12.83 -7.63
N ILE A 165 -2.91 11.51 -7.66
CA ILE A 165 -3.04 10.71 -8.86
C ILE A 165 -4.48 10.19 -8.96
N LYS A 166 -4.95 10.07 -10.20
CA LYS A 166 -6.25 9.46 -10.52
C LYS A 166 -6.02 8.23 -11.38
N PRO A 167 -6.86 7.20 -11.29
CA PRO A 167 -6.70 6.00 -12.09
C PRO A 167 -6.80 6.34 -13.58
N ALA A 168 -5.83 5.88 -14.35
CA ALA A 168 -5.83 5.92 -15.81
C ALA A 168 -6.47 4.65 -16.40
N VAL A 169 -6.47 3.57 -15.63
CA VAL A 169 -7.09 2.29 -15.95
C VAL A 169 -8.07 1.94 -14.85
N VAL A 170 -9.30 1.60 -15.23
CA VAL A 170 -10.35 1.26 -14.27
C VAL A 170 -10.35 -0.24 -14.01
N THR A 171 -10.21 -0.64 -12.74
CA THR A 171 -10.33 -2.04 -12.33
C THR A 171 -11.80 -2.47 -12.27
N LEU A 172 -12.06 -3.78 -12.31
CA LEU A 172 -13.42 -4.33 -12.16
C LEU A 172 -14.13 -3.84 -10.89
N GLU A 173 -13.38 -3.58 -9.83
CA GLU A 173 -13.95 -3.08 -8.59
C GLU A 173 -14.35 -1.61 -8.69
N GLN A 174 -13.55 -0.80 -9.36
CA GLN A 174 -13.86 0.61 -9.62
C GLN A 174 -15.04 0.76 -10.57
N GLU A 175 -15.21 -0.13 -11.54
CA GLU A 175 -16.38 -0.14 -12.42
C GLU A 175 -17.70 -0.36 -11.67
N ARG A 176 -17.70 -1.23 -10.67
CA ARG A 176 -18.88 -1.44 -9.82
C ARG A 176 -19.24 -0.19 -9.03
N LEU A 177 -18.24 0.61 -8.63
CA LEU A 177 -18.43 1.89 -7.96
C LEU A 177 -18.85 3.00 -8.93
N ILE A 178 -18.26 3.02 -10.13
CA ILE A 178 -18.61 3.99 -11.19
C ILE A 178 -20.00 3.70 -11.77
N GLY A 179 -20.47 2.47 -11.75
CA GLY A 179 -21.82 2.09 -12.15
C GLY A 179 -22.92 2.78 -11.33
N GLU A 180 -22.59 3.29 -10.14
CA GLU A 180 -23.46 4.14 -9.32
C GLU A 180 -23.31 5.65 -9.66
N TYR A 181 -22.22 6.07 -10.31
CA TYR A 181 -21.95 7.46 -10.68
C TYR A 181 -22.05 7.66 -12.20
N SER A 182 -23.20 8.15 -12.66
CA SER A 182 -23.48 8.67 -14.01
C SER A 182 -22.74 7.95 -15.17
N ILE A 183 -23.19 6.79 -15.50
CA ILE A 183 -22.95 6.18 -16.80
C ILE A 183 -23.45 7.14 -17.87
N SER A 184 -22.61 7.51 -18.83
CA SER A 184 -23.02 8.34 -19.97
C SER A 184 -24.17 7.64 -20.71
N ARG A 185 -24.95 8.42 -21.48
CA ARG A 185 -26.06 7.85 -22.25
C ARG A 185 -25.61 6.78 -23.24
N LEU A 186 -24.36 6.86 -23.70
CA LEU A 186 -23.73 5.87 -24.59
C LEU A 186 -23.37 4.59 -23.83
N ASP A 187 -22.94 4.69 -22.58
CA ASP A 187 -22.62 3.53 -21.74
C ASP A 187 -23.87 2.73 -21.37
N LYS A 188 -25.05 3.38 -21.31
CA LYS A 188 -26.35 2.70 -21.09
C LYS A 188 -26.76 1.79 -22.26
N PHE A 189 -26.26 2.00 -23.45
CA PHE A 189 -26.59 1.19 -24.63
C PHE A 189 -25.60 0.08 -24.93
N GLY A 190 -24.73 -0.26 -23.99
CA GLY A 190 -23.87 -1.44 -24.11
C GLY A 190 -22.81 -1.34 -25.20
N ALA A 191 -22.34 -0.11 -25.52
CA ALA A 191 -21.02 0.06 -26.08
C ALA A 191 -20.05 0.11 -24.88
N PRO A 192 -19.77 -1.03 -24.23
CA PRO A 192 -18.85 -1.04 -23.14
C PRO A 192 -17.49 -0.71 -23.74
N ASN A 193 -16.80 0.28 -23.22
CA ASN A 193 -15.34 0.33 -23.32
C ASN A 193 -14.73 -1.04 -22.95
N ASP A 194 -15.53 -1.92 -22.44
CA ASP A 194 -15.27 -3.26 -21.97
C ASP A 194 -15.24 -4.36 -22.98
N SER A 195 -15.87 -4.20 -24.14
CA SER A 195 -15.87 -5.24 -25.16
C SER A 195 -14.45 -5.61 -25.63
N TRP A 196 -13.49 -4.73 -25.39
CA TRP A 196 -12.09 -4.91 -25.77
C TRP A 196 -11.20 -5.47 -24.65
N SER A 197 -11.68 -5.54 -23.42
CA SER A 197 -10.81 -5.77 -22.25
C SER A 197 -11.26 -6.90 -21.32
N HIS A 198 -12.29 -7.66 -21.67
CA HIS A 198 -12.79 -8.77 -20.85
C HIS A 198 -11.78 -9.90 -20.58
N GLY A 199 -10.68 -9.96 -21.33
CA GLY A 199 -9.75 -11.09 -21.24
C GLY A 199 -8.75 -11.04 -20.10
N THR A 200 -8.40 -9.88 -19.53
CA THR A 200 -7.22 -9.74 -18.65
C THR A 200 -7.35 -8.71 -17.53
N ARG A 201 -8.55 -8.29 -17.17
CA ARG A 201 -8.72 -7.36 -16.06
C ARG A 201 -8.51 -8.08 -14.74
N PHE A 202 -7.43 -7.73 -14.09
CA PHE A 202 -7.14 -8.24 -12.77
C PHE A 202 -8.02 -7.55 -11.73
N ASN A 203 -8.56 -8.33 -10.82
CA ASN A 203 -9.31 -7.85 -9.67
C ASN A 203 -8.36 -7.41 -8.56
N ALA A 204 -7.40 -6.54 -8.91
CA ALA A 204 -6.47 -5.95 -7.95
C ALA A 204 -7.17 -4.89 -7.08
N ARG A 205 -6.68 -4.70 -5.87
CA ARG A 205 -7.26 -3.75 -4.91
C ARG A 205 -6.18 -2.90 -4.26
N PRO A 206 -6.46 -1.62 -3.93
CA PRO A 206 -5.53 -0.81 -3.17
C PRO A 206 -5.35 -1.41 -1.75
N THR A 207 -4.16 -1.26 -1.21
CA THR A 207 -3.80 -1.84 0.09
C THR A 207 -4.71 -1.37 1.22
N TRP A 208 -5.06 -0.07 1.29
CA TRP A 208 -5.94 0.46 2.35
C TRP A 208 -7.27 -0.29 2.42
N LYS A 209 -7.81 -0.71 1.29
CA LYS A 209 -9.09 -1.43 1.20
C LYS A 209 -8.98 -2.87 1.69
N VAL A 210 -7.88 -3.54 1.36
CA VAL A 210 -7.60 -4.90 1.85
C VAL A 210 -7.40 -4.90 3.36
N LEU A 211 -6.61 -3.94 3.88
CA LEU A 211 -6.41 -3.75 5.32
C LEU A 211 -7.72 -3.47 6.06
N THR A 212 -8.61 -2.65 5.47
CA THR A 212 -9.95 -2.40 6.02
C THR A 212 -10.74 -3.70 6.18
N LYS A 213 -10.73 -4.57 5.16
CA LYS A 213 -11.43 -5.86 5.23
C LYS A 213 -10.82 -6.83 6.24
N ILE A 214 -9.49 -6.90 6.30
CA ILE A 214 -8.79 -7.73 7.29
C ILE A 214 -9.10 -7.23 8.70
N ALA A 215 -9.02 -5.92 8.95
CA ALA A 215 -9.34 -5.34 10.26
C ALA A 215 -10.77 -5.65 10.71
N LYS A 216 -11.76 -5.50 9.82
CA LYS A 216 -13.16 -5.89 10.09
C LYS A 216 -13.29 -7.38 10.39
N SER A 217 -12.58 -8.25 9.69
CA SER A 217 -12.56 -9.69 9.94
C SER A 217 -11.94 -10.03 11.31
N LEU A 218 -11.03 -9.20 11.82
CA LEU A 218 -10.43 -9.31 13.15
C LEU A 218 -11.28 -8.65 14.25
N GLY A 219 -12.45 -8.07 13.92
CA GLY A 219 -13.35 -7.45 14.87
C GLY A 219 -13.02 -6.01 15.26
N TYR A 220 -12.19 -5.32 14.46
CA TYR A 220 -11.83 -3.91 14.69
C TYR A 220 -12.63 -2.97 13.79
N GLU A 221 -12.99 -1.81 14.34
CA GLU A 221 -13.55 -0.71 13.56
C GLU A 221 -12.44 -0.01 12.75
N PHE A 222 -12.47 -0.25 11.46
CA PHE A 222 -11.55 0.33 10.49
C PHE A 222 -12.40 0.68 9.26
N ASN A 223 -13.04 1.87 9.31
CA ASN A 223 -14.16 2.20 8.44
C ASN A 223 -13.75 3.21 7.38
N PHE A 224 -13.03 2.75 6.35
CA PHE A 224 -12.79 3.52 5.15
C PHE A 224 -13.62 2.98 3.99
N GLU A 225 -14.36 3.84 3.31
CA GLU A 225 -15.14 3.49 2.12
C GLU A 225 -14.41 3.89 0.83
N ASN A 226 -13.62 4.97 0.88
CA ASN A 226 -12.85 5.47 -0.24
C ASN A 226 -11.49 6.02 0.19
N SER A 227 -10.61 6.30 -0.77
CA SER A 227 -9.25 6.80 -0.50
C SER A 227 -9.24 8.22 0.07
N GLU A 228 -10.25 9.04 -0.23
CA GLU A 228 -10.33 10.40 0.28
C GLU A 228 -10.60 10.44 1.78
N GLU A 229 -11.42 9.53 2.30
CA GLU A 229 -11.61 9.39 3.75
C GLU A 229 -10.31 9.04 4.47
N VAL A 230 -9.49 8.16 3.87
CA VAL A 230 -8.15 7.86 4.39
C VAL A 230 -7.28 9.11 4.37
N PHE A 231 -7.33 9.88 3.27
CA PHE A 231 -6.56 11.11 3.11
C PHE A 231 -6.97 12.18 4.14
N ILE A 232 -8.26 12.41 4.33
CA ILE A 232 -8.77 13.37 5.32
C ILE A 232 -8.31 12.98 6.73
N GLU A 233 -8.42 11.71 7.09
CA GLU A 233 -8.00 11.24 8.42
C GLU A 233 -6.49 11.40 8.63
N LEU A 234 -5.66 11.02 7.65
CA LEU A 234 -4.22 11.20 7.76
C LEU A 234 -3.84 12.68 7.86
N CYS A 235 -4.49 13.56 7.08
CA CYS A 235 -4.24 15.00 7.12
C CYS A 235 -4.54 15.59 8.50
N ASN A 236 -5.58 15.14 9.16
CA ASN A 236 -5.91 15.57 10.52
C ASN A 236 -4.89 15.10 11.57
N SER A 237 -4.08 14.10 11.25
CA SER A 237 -3.00 13.61 12.12
C SER A 237 -1.65 14.27 11.88
N ILE A 238 -1.50 15.07 10.82
CA ILE A 238 -0.23 15.67 10.41
C ILE A 238 -0.30 17.19 10.62
N PRO A 239 0.62 17.78 11.44
CA PRO A 239 0.70 19.22 11.60
C PRO A 239 0.85 19.94 10.27
N GLY A 240 0.03 20.97 10.04
CA GLY A 240 0.04 21.76 8.78
C GLY A 240 -0.86 21.23 7.67
N MET A 241 -1.43 20.04 7.82
CA MET A 241 -2.35 19.47 6.83
C MET A 241 -3.79 19.38 7.31
N ASN A 242 -4.08 19.81 8.53
CA ASN A 242 -5.44 19.73 9.07
C ASN A 242 -6.48 20.42 8.16
N GLY A 243 -7.56 19.72 7.87
CA GLY A 243 -8.64 20.20 7.00
C GLY A 243 -8.32 20.09 5.49
N TRP A 244 -7.26 19.41 5.10
CA TRP A 244 -7.02 19.12 3.68
C TRP A 244 -7.88 17.93 3.22
N ASP A 245 -8.37 18.06 2.00
CA ASP A 245 -9.06 17.04 1.21
C ASP A 245 -8.51 17.05 -0.22
N TYR A 246 -9.05 16.24 -1.09
CA TYR A 246 -8.58 16.17 -2.48
C TYR A 246 -8.86 17.45 -3.28
N ASP A 247 -9.89 18.22 -2.93
CA ASP A 247 -10.19 19.50 -3.56
C ASP A 247 -9.19 20.57 -3.10
N THR A 248 -8.84 20.59 -1.83
CA THR A 248 -7.88 21.51 -1.23
C THR A 248 -6.49 21.42 -1.84
N ILE A 249 -6.01 20.22 -2.19
CA ILE A 249 -4.71 20.05 -2.85
C ILE A 249 -4.76 20.42 -4.33
N GLY A 250 -5.94 20.40 -4.96
CA GLY A 250 -6.15 20.78 -6.35
C GLY A 250 -5.34 19.96 -7.36
N SER A 251 -5.37 20.39 -8.62
CA SER A 251 -4.68 19.68 -9.71
C SER A 251 -3.17 19.85 -9.71
N MET A 252 -2.66 20.93 -9.13
CA MET A 252 -1.22 21.24 -9.08
C MET A 252 -0.53 20.69 -7.84
N GLY A 253 -1.30 20.19 -6.89
CA GLY A 253 -0.78 19.77 -5.60
C GLY A 253 -0.48 20.95 -4.66
N LYS A 254 -0.27 20.64 -3.38
CA LYS A 254 -0.04 21.61 -2.32
C LYS A 254 1.19 21.22 -1.50
N THR A 255 2.04 22.19 -1.17
CA THR A 255 3.24 21.95 -0.37
C THR A 255 2.89 21.96 1.13
N VAL A 256 3.45 20.99 1.86
CA VAL A 256 3.37 20.88 3.32
C VAL A 256 4.37 21.80 3.97
#